data_ec04badec61eec00b259541b151d8efd
#
_entry.id   ec04badec61eec00b259541b151d8efd
#
_cell.length_a   1.000
_cell.length_b   1.000
_cell.length_c   1.000
_cell.angle_alpha   90.00
_cell.angle_beta   90.00
_cell.angle_gamma   90.00
#
_symmetry.space_group_name_H-M   'P 1'
#
loop_
_entity.id
_entity.type
_entity.pdbx_description
1 polymer ?
#
loop_
_entity_poly.entity_id
_entity_poly.type
_entity_poly.pdbx_seq_one_letter_code
_entity_poly.pdbx_strand_id
1 'polypeptide(L)'
;MFVAVQFRTTIWDVTGLAVKPAEASVRIRRAEPEDANEVARVLRESFLEYQNRYTPEGYTATTPGEPQVRSRMEEGPTWVALLGDVIIGTASVVQEDAGLVYVRGMAVLPAARGQGVGKLLLRKIEDFAVRNGSTGLLLCTTPFLDSAIRLYERFGFVRTPDGPHDFFGTPLFSMAKALNGERDFEEVTRKGDLCRRTTDTPPAFA
;
A
#
# COMPACT_ATOMS: atom_id res chain seq x y z
N MET A 1 -14.93 -11.44 -24.59
CA MET A 1 -15.82 -10.27 -24.72
C MET A 1 -16.73 -10.28 -23.50
N PHE A 2 -16.29 -9.72 -22.37
CA PHE A 2 -17.08 -9.63 -21.15
C PHE A 2 -17.70 -8.24 -21.09
N VAL A 3 -19.01 -8.20 -21.17
CA VAL A 3 -19.81 -6.99 -21.04
C VAL A 3 -19.89 -6.63 -19.55
N ALA A 4 -19.34 -5.49 -19.16
CA ALA A 4 -19.56 -4.93 -17.84
C ALA A 4 -21.01 -4.46 -17.74
N VAL A 5 -21.84 -5.22 -17.02
CA VAL A 5 -23.21 -4.83 -16.71
C VAL A 5 -23.17 -3.86 -15.54
N GLN A 6 -23.34 -2.56 -15.84
CA GLN A 6 -23.63 -1.55 -14.83
C GLN A 6 -25.08 -1.74 -14.36
N PHE A 7 -25.27 -2.36 -13.21
CA PHE A 7 -26.57 -2.35 -12.55
C PHE A 7 -26.78 -0.97 -11.89
N ARG A 8 -27.43 -0.07 -12.61
CA ARG A 8 -28.15 1.04 -11.99
C ARG A 8 -29.47 0.49 -11.45
N THR A 9 -29.45 -0.07 -10.25
CA THR A 9 -30.67 -0.48 -9.57
C THR A 9 -31.23 0.73 -8.84
N THR A 10 -32.23 1.38 -9.42
CA THR A 10 -33.04 2.36 -8.69
C THR A 10 -33.91 1.57 -7.72
N ILE A 11 -33.66 1.68 -6.43
CA ILE A 11 -34.49 1.09 -5.39
C ILE A 11 -35.58 2.10 -5.07
N TRP A 12 -36.86 1.67 -5.17
CA TRP A 12 -38.02 2.47 -4.81
C TRP A 12 -38.45 2.08 -3.39
N ASP A 13 -38.66 3.07 -2.54
CA ASP A 13 -39.29 2.81 -1.23
C ASP A 13 -40.78 2.64 -1.34
N VAL A 14 -41.42 2.25 -0.24
CA VAL A 14 -42.87 2.04 -0.17
C VAL A 14 -43.71 3.30 -0.43
N THR A 15 -43.06 4.48 -0.49
CA THR A 15 -43.71 5.77 -0.77
C THR A 15 -43.51 6.22 -2.22
N GLY A 16 -42.86 5.40 -3.07
CA GLY A 16 -42.60 5.70 -4.45
C GLY A 16 -41.54 6.75 -4.72
N LEU A 17 -40.72 7.07 -3.72
CA LEU A 17 -39.55 7.94 -3.87
C LEU A 17 -38.31 7.13 -4.28
N ALA A 18 -37.60 7.62 -5.30
CA ALA A 18 -36.33 7.02 -5.72
C ALA A 18 -35.30 7.20 -4.59
N VAL A 19 -35.03 6.14 -3.85
CA VAL A 19 -33.92 6.12 -2.89
C VAL A 19 -32.63 6.04 -3.73
N LYS A 20 -31.87 7.13 -3.77
CA LYS A 20 -30.52 7.11 -4.33
C LYS A 20 -29.73 6.09 -3.50
N PRO A 21 -29.22 4.98 -4.09
CA PRO A 21 -28.39 4.08 -3.31
C PRO A 21 -27.27 4.92 -2.70
N ALA A 22 -27.06 4.80 -1.40
CA ALA A 22 -25.97 5.48 -0.73
C ALA A 22 -24.72 5.13 -1.54
N GLU A 23 -24.09 6.16 -2.15
CA GLU A 23 -22.85 5.95 -2.88
C GLU A 23 -21.89 5.31 -1.88
N ALA A 24 -21.55 4.04 -2.10
CA ALA A 24 -20.70 3.31 -1.20
C ALA A 24 -19.34 4.03 -1.18
N SER A 25 -19.16 4.89 -0.18
CA SER A 25 -17.92 5.63 -0.02
C SER A 25 -16.84 4.70 0.49
N VAL A 26 -15.63 4.86 -0.03
CA VAL A 26 -14.48 4.10 0.43
C VAL A 26 -14.17 4.52 1.88
N ARG A 27 -14.17 3.56 2.78
CA ARG A 27 -13.83 3.73 4.20
C ARG A 27 -12.44 3.13 4.47
N ILE A 28 -11.61 3.84 5.24
CA ILE A 28 -10.32 3.32 5.70
C ILE A 28 -10.42 3.04 7.20
N ARG A 29 -10.04 1.82 7.61
CA ARG A 29 -9.85 1.46 9.01
C ARG A 29 -8.54 0.73 9.24
N ARG A 30 -8.14 0.61 10.48
CA ARG A 30 -7.05 -0.28 10.88
C ARG A 30 -7.48 -1.72 10.60
N ALA A 31 -6.56 -2.52 10.10
CA ALA A 31 -6.77 -3.95 9.92
C ALA A 31 -6.72 -4.65 11.28
N GLU A 32 -7.55 -5.67 11.43
CA GLU A 32 -7.56 -6.60 12.54
C GLU A 32 -6.91 -7.93 12.13
N PRO A 33 -6.44 -8.75 13.07
CA PRO A 33 -5.80 -10.04 12.73
C PRO A 33 -6.64 -10.93 11.82
N GLU A 34 -7.96 -10.84 11.91
CA GLU A 34 -8.94 -11.58 11.10
C GLU A 34 -8.93 -11.16 9.63
N ASP A 35 -8.48 -9.94 9.35
CA ASP A 35 -8.35 -9.44 7.97
C ASP A 35 -7.15 -10.01 7.23
N ALA A 36 -6.24 -10.73 7.90
CA ALA A 36 -4.95 -11.14 7.32
C ALA A 36 -5.11 -11.95 6.03
N ASN A 37 -6.10 -12.84 5.95
CA ASN A 37 -6.39 -13.60 4.75
C ASN A 37 -6.86 -12.70 3.59
N GLU A 38 -7.75 -11.76 3.86
CA GLU A 38 -8.25 -10.82 2.85
C GLU A 38 -7.17 -9.84 2.40
N VAL A 39 -6.30 -9.39 3.30
CA VAL A 39 -5.12 -8.58 2.96
C VAL A 39 -4.18 -9.37 2.04
N ALA A 40 -3.89 -10.64 2.35
CA ALA A 40 -3.08 -11.50 1.49
C ALA A 40 -3.73 -11.69 0.10
N ARG A 41 -5.07 -11.85 0.04
CA ARG A 41 -5.82 -11.91 -1.23
C ARG A 41 -5.64 -10.63 -2.03
N VAL A 42 -5.84 -9.46 -1.40
CA VAL A 42 -5.68 -8.16 -2.08
C VAL A 42 -4.26 -7.98 -2.62
N LEU A 43 -3.23 -8.34 -1.86
CA LEU A 43 -1.84 -8.29 -2.32
C LEU A 43 -1.66 -9.19 -3.55
N ARG A 44 -2.04 -10.46 -3.48
CA ARG A 44 -1.89 -11.41 -4.57
C ARG A 44 -2.63 -10.96 -5.85
N GLU A 45 -3.89 -10.57 -5.74
CA GLU A 45 -4.69 -10.15 -6.90
C GLU A 45 -4.18 -8.84 -7.51
N SER A 46 -3.68 -7.92 -6.69
CA SER A 46 -3.16 -6.63 -7.16
C SER A 46 -1.83 -6.75 -7.89
N PHE A 47 -1.00 -7.74 -7.56
CA PHE A 47 0.31 -7.96 -8.18
C PHE A 47 0.32 -9.06 -9.25
N LEU A 48 -0.79 -9.78 -9.44
CA LEU A 48 -0.88 -10.90 -10.39
C LEU A 48 -0.48 -10.50 -11.82
N GLU A 49 -0.89 -9.34 -12.28
CA GLU A 49 -0.54 -8.81 -13.62
C GLU A 49 0.95 -8.52 -13.81
N TYR A 50 1.69 -8.37 -12.70
CA TYR A 50 3.14 -8.09 -12.70
C TYR A 50 3.98 -9.33 -12.39
N GLN A 51 3.39 -10.51 -12.19
CA GLN A 51 4.09 -11.72 -11.76
C GLN A 51 5.32 -12.01 -12.63
N ASN A 52 5.21 -11.89 -13.95
CA ASN A 52 6.29 -12.14 -14.90
C ASN A 52 7.37 -11.04 -14.94
N ARG A 53 7.20 -9.97 -14.16
CA ARG A 53 8.16 -8.86 -14.04
C ARG A 53 9.05 -8.99 -12.80
N TYR A 54 8.66 -9.83 -11.87
CA TYR A 54 9.42 -10.21 -10.68
C TYR A 54 10.18 -11.51 -10.91
N THR A 55 11.24 -11.71 -10.13
CA THR A 55 11.75 -13.06 -9.90
C THR A 55 10.72 -13.86 -9.08
N PRO A 56 10.74 -15.21 -9.11
CA PRO A 56 9.82 -16.02 -8.29
C PRO A 56 9.87 -15.67 -6.80
N GLU A 57 11.08 -15.47 -6.26
CA GLU A 57 11.32 -15.11 -4.86
C GLU A 57 10.83 -13.69 -4.56
N GLY A 58 11.12 -12.72 -5.43
CA GLY A 58 10.65 -11.33 -5.31
C GLY A 58 9.12 -11.25 -5.36
N TYR A 59 8.48 -12.04 -6.23
CA TYR A 59 7.03 -12.11 -6.28
C TYR A 59 6.43 -12.69 -4.99
N THR A 60 6.99 -13.79 -4.50
CA THR A 60 6.55 -14.44 -3.25
C THR A 60 6.68 -13.47 -2.06
N ALA A 61 7.80 -12.74 -1.96
CA ALA A 61 8.02 -11.75 -0.91
C ALA A 61 7.06 -10.54 -1.02
N THR A 62 6.64 -10.17 -2.24
CA THR A 62 5.67 -9.10 -2.50
C THR A 62 4.23 -9.53 -2.20
N THR A 63 3.92 -10.82 -2.37
CA THR A 63 2.58 -11.40 -2.20
C THR A 63 2.55 -12.43 -1.07
N PRO A 64 2.84 -12.02 0.18
CA PRO A 64 2.88 -12.92 1.33
C PRO A 64 1.53 -13.59 1.57
N GLY A 65 1.57 -14.82 2.08
CA GLY A 65 0.38 -15.52 2.54
C GLY A 65 -0.15 -14.97 3.87
N GLU A 66 -1.28 -15.50 4.34
CA GLU A 66 -1.92 -15.06 5.59
C GLU A 66 -0.98 -15.08 6.81
N PRO A 67 -0.19 -16.13 7.08
CA PRO A 67 0.68 -16.17 8.25
C PRO A 67 1.70 -15.02 8.26
N GLN A 68 2.32 -14.72 7.11
CA GLN A 68 3.29 -13.65 6.98
C GLN A 68 2.62 -12.27 7.08
N VAL A 69 1.39 -12.12 6.55
CA VAL A 69 0.62 -10.88 6.73
C VAL A 69 0.32 -10.66 8.21
N ARG A 70 -0.09 -11.70 8.93
CA ARG A 70 -0.35 -11.64 10.37
C ARG A 70 0.89 -11.22 11.15
N SER A 71 2.04 -11.82 10.87
CA SER A 71 3.32 -11.41 11.47
C SER A 71 3.66 -9.94 11.17
N ARG A 72 3.46 -9.49 9.92
CA ARG A 72 3.68 -8.07 9.54
C ARG A 72 2.76 -7.10 10.26
N MET A 73 1.55 -7.51 10.66
CA MET A 73 0.63 -6.69 11.46
C MET A 73 1.12 -6.51 12.91
N GLU A 74 1.93 -7.43 13.43
CA GLU A 74 2.59 -7.32 14.74
C GLU A 74 3.76 -6.32 14.71
N GLU A 75 4.44 -6.18 13.56
CA GLU A 75 5.55 -5.26 13.39
C GLU A 75 5.09 -3.79 13.29
N GLY A 76 3.86 -3.54 12.86
CA GLY A 76 3.32 -2.19 12.72
C GLY A 76 1.90 -2.14 12.17
N PRO A 77 1.28 -0.95 12.20
CA PRO A 77 -0.10 -0.80 11.77
C PRO A 77 -0.29 -1.10 10.28
N THR A 78 -1.35 -1.86 10.01
CA THR A 78 -1.88 -2.10 8.67
C THR A 78 -3.25 -1.45 8.55
N TRP A 79 -3.56 -0.83 7.42
CA TRP A 79 -4.87 -0.29 7.09
C TRP A 79 -5.48 -1.03 5.92
N VAL A 80 -6.80 -1.12 5.94
CA VAL A 80 -7.61 -1.65 4.85
C VAL A 80 -8.58 -0.59 4.35
N ALA A 81 -8.76 -0.58 3.04
CA ALA A 81 -9.78 0.21 2.36
C ALA A 81 -10.97 -0.68 2.04
N LEU A 82 -12.17 -0.28 2.47
CA LEU A 82 -13.40 -1.03 2.27
C LEU A 82 -14.35 -0.28 1.34
N LEU A 83 -15.00 -1.01 0.46
CA LEU A 83 -16.18 -0.58 -0.29
C LEU A 83 -17.36 -1.46 0.16
N GLY A 84 -18.27 -0.90 0.94
CA GLY A 84 -19.16 -1.72 1.77
C GLY A 84 -18.35 -2.53 2.77
N ASP A 85 -18.52 -3.85 2.76
CA ASP A 85 -17.79 -4.79 3.63
C ASP A 85 -16.62 -5.49 2.93
N VAL A 86 -16.37 -5.17 1.66
CA VAL A 86 -15.30 -5.80 0.88
C VAL A 86 -14.00 -5.01 1.00
N ILE A 87 -12.91 -5.68 1.39
CA ILE A 87 -11.57 -5.09 1.38
C ILE A 87 -11.06 -5.01 -0.07
N ILE A 88 -10.81 -3.78 -0.53
CA ILE A 88 -10.39 -3.45 -1.89
C ILE A 88 -8.99 -2.87 -1.98
N GLY A 89 -8.35 -2.61 -0.85
CA GLY A 89 -6.98 -2.10 -0.79
C GLY A 89 -6.39 -2.25 0.59
N THR A 90 -5.08 -2.20 0.66
CA THR A 90 -4.30 -2.31 1.90
C THR A 90 -3.03 -1.47 1.84
N ALA A 91 -2.50 -1.12 3.00
CA ALA A 91 -1.16 -0.57 3.18
C ALA A 91 -0.70 -0.79 4.61
N SER A 92 0.57 -1.16 4.79
CA SER A 92 1.19 -1.37 6.10
C SER A 92 2.36 -0.41 6.29
N VAL A 93 2.70 -0.13 7.54
CA VAL A 93 3.91 0.63 7.87
C VAL A 93 4.68 -0.03 8.99
N VAL A 94 5.97 0.26 9.02
CA VAL A 94 6.87 -0.05 10.13
C VAL A 94 7.51 1.24 10.56
N GLN A 95 7.64 1.44 11.87
CA GLN A 95 8.40 2.56 12.41
C GLN A 95 9.87 2.20 12.38
N GLU A 96 10.65 3.03 11.73
CA GLU A 96 12.09 2.84 11.60
C GLU A 96 12.86 3.78 12.54
N ASP A 97 14.12 3.45 12.74
CA ASP A 97 15.04 4.34 13.44
C ASP A 97 15.06 5.74 12.79
N ALA A 98 15.49 6.73 13.54
CA ALA A 98 15.61 8.10 13.04
C ALA A 98 14.28 8.81 12.73
N GLY A 99 13.15 8.32 13.24
CA GLY A 99 11.86 8.97 13.11
C GLY A 99 11.22 8.81 11.73
N LEU A 100 11.62 7.81 10.96
CA LEU A 100 11.02 7.51 9.66
C LEU A 100 9.93 6.46 9.79
N VAL A 101 8.95 6.51 8.89
CA VAL A 101 7.93 5.48 8.69
C VAL A 101 8.12 4.84 7.33
N TYR A 102 8.43 3.55 7.34
CA TYR A 102 8.55 2.75 6.13
C TYR A 102 7.18 2.21 5.69
N VAL A 103 6.77 2.54 4.47
CA VAL A 103 5.49 2.12 3.87
C VAL A 103 5.74 0.86 3.04
N ARG A 104 5.00 -0.20 3.33
CA ARG A 104 5.10 -1.47 2.61
C ARG A 104 3.72 -2.09 2.36
N GLY A 105 3.67 -3.11 1.51
CA GLY A 105 2.46 -3.88 1.24
C GLY A 105 1.28 -3.02 0.76
N MET A 106 1.58 -1.93 0.02
CA MET A 106 0.54 -1.06 -0.51
C MET A 106 -0.03 -1.65 -1.80
N ALA A 107 -1.32 -1.94 -1.79
CA ALA A 107 -2.03 -2.55 -2.90
C ALA A 107 -3.47 -2.05 -3.00
N VAL A 108 -3.97 -1.98 -4.23
CA VAL A 108 -5.38 -1.69 -4.55
C VAL A 108 -5.82 -2.64 -5.65
N LEU A 109 -6.92 -3.35 -5.44
CA LEU A 109 -7.48 -4.28 -6.42
C LEU A 109 -7.65 -3.59 -7.79
N PRO A 110 -7.35 -4.28 -8.90
CA PRO A 110 -7.44 -3.70 -10.24
C PRO A 110 -8.78 -3.01 -10.51
N ALA A 111 -9.89 -3.62 -10.10
CA ALA A 111 -11.23 -3.07 -10.28
C ALA A 111 -11.52 -1.79 -9.46
N ALA A 112 -10.74 -1.51 -8.41
CA ALA A 112 -10.89 -0.34 -7.54
C ALA A 112 -9.86 0.76 -7.84
N ARG A 113 -8.98 0.56 -8.81
CA ARG A 113 -8.00 1.59 -9.23
C ARG A 113 -8.69 2.79 -9.89
N GLY A 114 -8.03 3.93 -9.87
CA GLY A 114 -8.58 5.18 -10.42
C GLY A 114 -9.62 5.88 -9.54
N GLN A 115 -10.09 5.23 -8.46
CA GLN A 115 -11.10 5.75 -7.55
C GLN A 115 -10.52 6.49 -6.33
N GLY A 116 -9.22 6.79 -6.33
CA GLY A 116 -8.56 7.53 -5.25
C GLY A 116 -8.20 6.70 -4.01
N VAL A 117 -8.45 5.39 -4.00
CA VAL A 117 -8.21 4.48 -2.86
C VAL A 117 -6.76 4.57 -2.35
N GLY A 118 -5.78 4.52 -3.26
CA GLY A 118 -4.38 4.62 -2.89
C GLY A 118 -4.03 5.96 -2.22
N LYS A 119 -4.63 7.06 -2.67
CA LYS A 119 -4.46 8.38 -2.04
C LYS A 119 -5.05 8.43 -0.64
N LEU A 120 -6.20 7.77 -0.42
CA LEU A 120 -6.82 7.70 0.91
C LEU A 120 -5.96 6.90 1.89
N LEU A 121 -5.37 5.77 1.44
CA LEU A 121 -4.45 4.99 2.23
C LEU A 121 -3.19 5.80 2.61
N LEU A 122 -2.57 6.49 1.63
CA LEU A 122 -1.40 7.34 1.89
C LEU A 122 -1.70 8.48 2.86
N ARG A 123 -2.86 9.13 2.77
CA ARG A 123 -3.29 10.15 3.75
C ARG A 123 -3.37 9.56 5.16
N LYS A 124 -3.93 8.35 5.29
CA LYS A 124 -4.03 7.69 6.60
C LYS A 124 -2.67 7.38 7.20
N ILE A 125 -1.71 6.97 6.35
CA ILE A 125 -0.32 6.74 6.75
C ILE A 125 0.34 8.06 7.16
N GLU A 126 0.18 9.12 6.38
CA GLU A 126 0.71 10.45 6.70
C GLU A 126 0.16 10.98 8.02
N ASP A 127 -1.16 10.90 8.22
CA ASP A 127 -1.81 11.27 9.48
C ASP A 127 -1.28 10.47 10.68
N PHE A 128 -0.96 9.21 10.48
CA PHE A 128 -0.34 8.37 11.50
C PHE A 128 1.09 8.83 11.79
N ALA A 129 1.92 9.01 10.78
CA ALA A 129 3.31 9.43 10.91
C ALA A 129 3.44 10.80 11.62
N VAL A 130 2.63 11.78 11.19
CA VAL A 130 2.60 13.11 11.82
C VAL A 130 2.21 13.04 13.30
N ARG A 131 1.17 12.26 13.64
CA ARG A 131 0.73 12.10 15.04
C ARG A 131 1.76 11.40 15.93
N ASN A 132 2.63 10.58 15.35
CA ASN A 132 3.70 9.91 16.08
C ASN A 132 5.03 10.69 16.03
N GLY A 133 5.02 11.95 15.56
CA GLY A 133 6.20 12.80 15.52
C GLY A 133 7.26 12.36 14.51
N SER A 134 6.87 11.59 13.50
CA SER A 134 7.81 11.13 12.46
C SER A 134 8.22 12.29 11.56
N THR A 135 9.47 12.25 11.08
CA THR A 135 10.05 13.29 10.23
C THR A 135 9.81 13.05 8.75
N GLY A 136 9.55 11.79 8.35
CA GLY A 136 9.34 11.45 6.95
C GLY A 136 8.74 10.07 6.71
N LEU A 137 8.32 9.88 5.46
CA LEU A 137 7.86 8.60 4.91
C LEU A 137 8.90 8.08 3.93
N LEU A 138 9.12 6.77 3.94
CA LEU A 138 10.00 6.06 3.02
C LEU A 138 9.24 4.87 2.42
N LEU A 139 9.51 4.55 1.17
CA LEU A 139 9.06 3.32 0.53
C LEU A 139 10.08 2.85 -0.51
N CYS A 140 10.00 1.56 -0.85
CA CYS A 140 10.73 1.00 -1.99
C CYS A 140 9.72 0.48 -3.01
N THR A 141 10.03 0.67 -4.30
CA THR A 141 9.18 0.26 -5.41
C THR A 141 10.01 -0.21 -6.60
N THR A 142 9.39 -1.01 -7.47
CA THR A 142 10.03 -1.47 -8.70
C THR A 142 9.82 -0.48 -9.84
N PRO A 143 10.76 -0.38 -10.82
CA PRO A 143 10.65 0.55 -11.93
C PRO A 143 9.43 0.35 -12.83
N PHE A 144 8.82 -0.83 -12.81
CA PHE A 144 7.71 -1.18 -13.68
C PHE A 144 6.30 -0.94 -13.08
N LEU A 145 6.22 -0.43 -11.85
CA LEU A 145 4.94 -0.07 -11.20
C LEU A 145 4.58 1.40 -11.49
N ASP A 146 4.49 1.78 -12.77
CA ASP A 146 4.30 3.15 -13.22
C ASP A 146 3.12 3.87 -12.54
N SER A 147 2.00 3.17 -12.35
CA SER A 147 0.81 3.77 -11.71
C SER A 147 1.03 4.09 -10.24
N ALA A 148 1.78 3.23 -9.53
CA ALA A 148 2.14 3.46 -8.13
C ALA A 148 3.16 4.59 -8.01
N ILE A 149 4.19 4.62 -8.88
CA ILE A 149 5.20 5.68 -8.93
C ILE A 149 4.52 7.04 -9.12
N ARG A 150 3.64 7.18 -10.12
CA ARG A 150 2.88 8.42 -10.36
C ARG A 150 1.97 8.81 -9.18
N LEU A 151 1.43 7.84 -8.44
CA LEU A 151 0.67 8.11 -7.22
C LEU A 151 1.57 8.71 -6.14
N TYR A 152 2.73 8.10 -5.90
CA TYR A 152 3.69 8.54 -4.89
C TYR A 152 4.23 9.94 -5.21
N GLU A 153 4.63 10.20 -6.47
CA GLU A 153 5.09 11.52 -6.92
C GLU A 153 4.03 12.60 -6.70
N ARG A 154 2.77 12.34 -7.09
CA ARG A 154 1.65 13.27 -6.85
C ARG A 154 1.33 13.46 -5.37
N PHE A 155 1.71 12.52 -4.53
CA PHE A 155 1.56 12.61 -3.08
C PHE A 155 2.74 13.33 -2.41
N GLY A 156 3.77 13.71 -3.17
CA GLY A 156 4.94 14.46 -2.71
C GLY A 156 6.15 13.60 -2.35
N PHE A 157 6.15 12.32 -2.73
CA PHE A 157 7.38 11.53 -2.66
C PHE A 157 8.31 11.90 -3.80
N VAL A 158 9.60 11.89 -3.52
CA VAL A 158 10.65 12.02 -4.52
C VAL A 158 11.58 10.83 -4.46
N ARG A 159 12.18 10.48 -5.59
CA ARG A 159 13.17 9.43 -5.65
C ARG A 159 14.42 9.83 -4.88
N THR A 160 14.92 8.94 -4.04
CA THR A 160 16.18 9.17 -3.33
C THR A 160 17.38 8.83 -4.23
N PRO A 161 18.57 9.39 -3.96
CA PRO A 161 19.78 9.02 -4.70
C PRO A 161 20.29 7.61 -4.33
N ASP A 162 19.77 7.02 -3.26
CA ASP A 162 20.15 5.71 -2.77
C ASP A 162 19.51 4.60 -3.65
N GLY A 163 20.33 3.67 -4.09
CA GLY A 163 19.95 2.56 -4.95
C GLY A 163 20.68 2.55 -6.30
N PRO A 164 20.37 1.62 -7.20
CA PRO A 164 19.31 0.62 -7.09
C PRO A 164 19.57 -0.42 -5.99
N HIS A 165 18.48 -0.93 -5.39
CA HIS A 165 18.52 -2.03 -4.44
C HIS A 165 18.15 -3.33 -5.14
N ASP A 166 18.65 -4.45 -4.63
CA ASP A 166 18.26 -5.79 -5.07
C ASP A 166 17.21 -6.38 -4.13
N PHE A 167 16.11 -6.83 -4.68
CA PHE A 167 15.04 -7.52 -3.96
C PHE A 167 14.86 -8.91 -4.54
N PHE A 168 15.66 -9.86 -4.04
CA PHE A 168 15.68 -11.22 -4.58
C PHE A 168 15.88 -11.25 -6.10
N GLY A 169 16.80 -10.46 -6.62
CA GLY A 169 17.04 -10.31 -8.05
C GLY A 169 16.07 -9.37 -8.80
N THR A 170 15.09 -8.81 -8.12
CA THR A 170 14.20 -7.78 -8.70
C THR A 170 14.71 -6.39 -8.32
N PRO A 171 14.97 -5.48 -9.29
CA PRO A 171 15.48 -4.15 -8.97
C PRO A 171 14.43 -3.28 -8.29
N LEU A 172 14.85 -2.60 -7.21
CA LEU A 172 14.06 -1.59 -6.51
C LEU A 172 14.78 -0.24 -6.50
N PHE A 173 14.03 0.82 -6.25
CA PHE A 173 14.54 2.11 -5.84
C PHE A 173 13.68 2.69 -4.72
N SER A 174 14.28 3.57 -3.94
CA SER A 174 13.64 4.20 -2.81
C SER A 174 12.99 5.53 -3.20
N MET A 175 11.88 5.83 -2.56
CA MET A 175 11.23 7.14 -2.61
C MET A 175 10.95 7.61 -1.19
N ALA A 176 11.16 8.90 -0.93
CA ALA A 176 10.96 9.50 0.38
C ALA A 176 10.08 10.76 0.29
N LYS A 177 9.39 11.05 1.40
CA LYS A 177 8.62 12.28 1.59
C LYS A 177 8.92 12.85 2.97
N ALA A 178 9.41 14.11 3.06
CA ALA A 178 9.52 14.83 4.31
C ALA A 178 8.14 15.29 4.81
N LEU A 179 7.91 15.27 6.12
CA LEU A 179 6.67 15.68 6.75
C LEU A 179 6.76 17.07 7.38
N ASN A 180 7.97 17.53 7.76
CA ASN A 180 8.19 18.76 8.54
C ASN A 180 8.95 19.86 7.78
N GLY A 181 9.06 19.80 6.46
CA GLY A 181 9.69 20.81 5.60
C GLY A 181 11.03 20.39 4.97
N GLU A 182 11.58 21.27 4.10
CA GLU A 182 12.70 20.93 3.20
C GLU A 182 14.04 20.60 3.93
N ARG A 183 14.28 21.09 5.11
CA ARG A 183 15.54 20.84 5.84
C ARG A 183 15.70 19.39 6.29
N ASP A 184 14.60 18.70 6.52
CA ASP A 184 14.61 17.30 6.96
C ASP A 184 14.75 16.33 5.77
N PHE A 185 14.56 16.83 4.54
CA PHE A 185 14.59 15.99 3.36
C PHE A 185 15.98 15.40 3.05
N GLU A 186 17.05 16.18 3.20
CA GLU A 186 18.42 15.67 3.03
C GLU A 186 18.77 14.62 4.11
N GLU A 187 18.27 14.80 5.32
CA GLU A 187 18.47 13.84 6.39
C GLU A 187 17.68 12.55 6.17
N VAL A 188 16.43 12.66 5.73
CA VAL A 188 15.56 11.53 5.35
C VAL A 188 16.17 10.74 4.20
N THR A 189 16.75 11.40 3.22
CA THR A 189 17.35 10.73 2.05
C THR A 189 18.72 10.11 2.33
N ARG A 190 19.51 10.67 3.25
CA ARG A 190 20.81 10.09 3.66
C ARG A 190 20.67 8.82 4.50
N LYS A 191 19.55 8.66 5.19
CA LYS A 191 19.25 7.48 6.04
C LYS A 191 18.70 6.30 5.24
N GLY A 192 18.71 6.37 3.92
CA GLY A 192 18.05 5.47 2.96
C GLY A 192 18.56 4.03 2.87
N ASP A 193 19.44 3.56 3.77
CA ASP A 193 19.89 2.15 3.81
C ASP A 193 18.79 1.16 4.27
N LEU A 194 17.56 1.64 4.35
CA LEU A 194 16.41 0.90 4.88
C LEU A 194 15.85 -0.15 3.92
N CYS A 195 16.01 0.04 2.61
CA CYS A 195 15.61 -1.00 1.65
C CYS A 195 16.44 -2.27 1.80
N ARG A 196 17.69 -2.18 2.28
CA ARG A 196 18.54 -3.35 2.53
C ARG A 196 18.04 -4.17 3.72
N ARG A 197 17.55 -3.54 4.79
CA ARG A 197 17.06 -4.26 5.99
C ARG A 197 15.80 -5.07 5.72
N THR A 198 14.95 -4.65 4.78
CA THR A 198 13.72 -5.37 4.41
C THR A 198 13.98 -6.52 3.45
N THR A 199 15.15 -6.58 2.82
CA THR A 199 15.58 -7.66 1.92
C THR A 199 16.35 -8.76 2.65
N ASP A 200 16.90 -8.48 3.86
CA ASP A 200 17.75 -9.41 4.60
C ASP A 200 16.99 -10.46 5.43
N THR A 201 15.65 -10.38 5.50
CA THR A 201 14.86 -11.43 6.14
C THR A 201 14.22 -12.30 5.06
N PRO A 202 14.82 -13.44 4.70
CA PRO A 202 14.16 -14.40 3.84
C PRO A 202 12.85 -14.85 4.50
N PRO A 203 11.77 -15.10 3.73
CA PRO A 203 10.60 -15.74 4.28
C PRO A 203 11.05 -17.05 4.94
N ALA A 204 10.70 -17.23 6.22
CA ALA A 204 10.93 -18.50 6.88
C ALA A 204 10.14 -19.56 6.10
N PHE A 205 10.87 -20.35 5.32
CA PHE A 205 10.34 -21.57 4.72
C PHE A 205 10.27 -22.60 5.86
N ALA A 206 9.09 -22.89 6.30
CA ALA A 206 8.77 -24.09 7.09
C ALA A 206 7.69 -24.87 6.35
#